data_c3f936b9b848b1cb0e120b15cdd0e197
#
_entry.id   c3f936b9b848b1cb0e120b15cdd0e197
#
_cell.length_a   1.000
_cell.length_b   1.000
_cell.length_c   1.000
_cell.angle_alpha   90.00
_cell.angle_beta   90.00
_cell.angle_gamma   90.00
#
_symmetry.space_group_name_H-M   'P 1'
#
loop_
_entity.id
_entity.type
_entity.pdbx_description
1 polymer ?
#
loop_
_entity_poly.entity_id
_entity_poly.type
_entity_poly.pdbx_seq_one_letter_code
_entity_poly.pdbx_strand_id
1 'polypeptide(L)'
;MKFTVTGMDDPLAGTINDDGDVVAARGGTEMMKEGLFERLDPDLASQFNIICSRVRDISEDKKNILWLHDTWDDPEAQHLNDIESRNRFAKLVFVSNYQFQTYQAAHGIRYGEAAILKNAITPINITPEDKESDVIRLIYHTTPHRGLELLIPVFEHLWEQGYQDKIHLDVFSSFNIYGWPQRDEPYQELFQKCKDHPGITYHGSVDNII
;
A
#
# COMPACT_ATOMS: atom_id res chain seq x y z
N MET A 1 12.21 21.26 12.10
CA MET A 1 10.80 21.46 12.50
C MET A 1 10.13 20.12 12.38
N LYS A 2 9.72 19.49 13.48
CA LYS A 2 9.06 18.17 13.42
C LYS A 2 7.59 18.39 13.07
N PHE A 3 7.16 17.93 11.92
CA PHE A 3 5.74 17.91 11.55
C PHE A 3 5.06 16.79 12.32
N THR A 4 4.06 17.13 13.13
CA THR A 4 3.17 16.12 13.71
C THR A 4 2.20 15.70 12.61
N VAL A 5 2.40 14.50 12.08
CA VAL A 5 1.53 13.90 11.05
C VAL A 5 0.33 13.31 11.79
N THR A 6 -0.78 14.04 11.83
CA THR A 6 -2.06 13.52 12.30
C THR A 6 -2.54 12.44 11.31
N GLY A 7 -2.86 11.27 11.83
CA GLY A 7 -3.29 10.09 11.04
C GLY A 7 -2.35 8.88 11.15
N MET A 8 -1.28 8.97 11.96
CA MET A 8 -0.44 7.82 12.34
C MET A 8 -0.87 7.16 13.66
N ASP A 9 -1.86 7.73 14.35
CA ASP A 9 -2.33 7.22 15.64
C ASP A 9 -3.44 6.18 15.46
N ASP A 10 -3.26 5.21 14.55
CA ASP A 10 -3.95 3.94 14.70
C ASP A 10 -3.15 3.13 15.72
N PRO A 11 -3.67 2.88 16.95
CA PRO A 11 -2.97 2.10 17.95
C PRO A 11 -2.70 0.65 17.53
N LEU A 12 -3.16 0.24 16.35
CA LEU A 12 -2.88 -1.03 15.70
C LEU A 12 -1.81 -0.93 14.59
N ALA A 13 -1.30 0.25 14.27
CA ALA A 13 -0.42 0.49 13.13
C ALA A 13 1.08 0.57 13.49
N GLY A 14 1.47 0.22 14.68
CA GLY A 14 2.88 0.24 15.08
C GLY A 14 3.30 -1.04 15.77
N THR A 15 4.39 -1.64 15.33
CA THR A 15 5.14 -2.62 16.12
C THR A 15 6.25 -1.93 16.88
N ILE A 16 6.51 -2.43 18.07
CA ILE A 16 7.74 -2.11 18.78
C ILE A 16 8.80 -3.08 18.23
N ASN A 17 9.90 -2.55 17.66
CA ASN A 17 11.05 -3.34 17.26
C ASN A 17 11.81 -3.84 18.51
N ASP A 18 12.82 -4.68 18.29
CA ASP A 18 13.65 -5.24 19.39
C ASP A 18 14.40 -4.15 20.19
N ASP A 19 14.54 -2.94 19.64
CA ASP A 19 15.14 -1.76 20.27
C ASP A 19 14.11 -0.89 21.04
N GLY A 20 12.83 -1.25 21.02
CA GLY A 20 11.75 -0.55 21.72
C GLY A 20 11.16 0.64 20.95
N ASP A 21 11.52 0.83 19.69
CA ASP A 21 10.97 1.89 18.84
C ASP A 21 9.67 1.45 18.16
N VAL A 22 8.70 2.35 18.08
CA VAL A 22 7.47 2.11 17.32
C VAL A 22 7.80 2.20 15.82
N VAL A 23 7.83 1.05 15.16
CA VAL A 23 7.95 0.98 13.70
C VAL A 23 6.55 1.18 13.11
N ALA A 24 6.32 2.34 12.53
CA ALA A 24 5.07 2.60 11.80
C ALA A 24 4.96 1.65 10.61
N ALA A 25 3.78 1.04 10.45
CA ALA A 25 3.46 0.27 9.25
C ALA A 25 3.69 1.13 8.01
N ARG A 26 4.44 0.63 7.04
CA ARG A 26 4.81 1.38 5.83
C ARG A 26 4.21 0.71 4.61
N GLY A 27 2.96 1.08 4.31
CA GLY A 27 2.26 0.65 3.11
C GLY A 27 2.34 1.69 1.98
N GLY A 28 1.69 1.39 0.86
CA GLY A 28 1.66 2.29 -0.29
C GLY A 28 1.03 3.66 0.00
N THR A 29 0.05 3.72 0.89
CA THR A 29 -0.61 4.96 1.32
C THR A 29 0.36 5.87 2.06
N GLU A 30 1.12 5.32 3.00
CA GLU A 30 2.12 6.04 3.79
C GLU A 30 3.24 6.58 2.89
N MET A 31 3.74 5.75 1.97
CA MET A 31 4.75 6.17 0.98
C MET A 31 4.25 7.30 0.08
N MET A 32 2.99 7.25 -0.37
CA MET A 32 2.40 8.33 -1.18
C MET A 32 2.27 9.62 -0.37
N LYS A 33 1.86 9.52 0.89
CA LYS A 33 1.75 10.67 1.81
C LYS A 33 3.10 11.30 2.07
N GLU A 34 4.11 10.52 2.41
CA GLU A 34 5.49 10.99 2.60
C GLU A 34 6.01 11.69 1.35
N GLY A 35 5.92 11.04 0.18
CA GLY A 35 6.36 11.61 -1.08
C GLY A 35 5.62 12.89 -1.50
N LEU A 36 4.36 13.05 -1.10
CA LEU A 36 3.61 14.30 -1.30
C LEU A 36 4.19 15.41 -0.40
N PHE A 37 4.37 15.15 0.90
CA PHE A 37 4.86 16.17 1.85
C PHE A 37 6.31 16.57 1.60
N GLU A 38 7.15 15.68 1.08
CA GLU A 38 8.51 16.01 0.65
C GLU A 38 8.55 17.04 -0.49
N ARG A 39 7.49 17.11 -1.31
CA ARG A 39 7.42 17.95 -2.53
C ARG A 39 6.51 19.15 -2.40
N LEU A 40 5.63 19.16 -1.41
CA LEU A 40 4.75 20.29 -1.13
C LEU A 40 5.52 21.40 -0.45
N ASP A 41 5.27 22.65 -0.90
CA ASP A 41 5.70 23.84 -0.16
C ASP A 41 5.13 23.78 1.26
N PRO A 42 5.96 23.93 2.31
CA PRO A 42 5.53 23.82 3.70
C PRO A 42 4.45 24.84 4.10
N ASP A 43 4.51 26.07 3.57
CA ASP A 43 3.53 27.11 3.87
C ASP A 43 2.18 26.78 3.24
N LEU A 44 2.20 26.19 2.04
CA LEU A 44 0.99 25.69 1.39
C LEU A 44 0.44 24.47 2.15
N ALA A 45 1.26 23.51 2.49
CA ALA A 45 0.87 22.30 3.23
C ALA A 45 0.24 22.64 4.58
N SER A 46 0.71 23.69 5.24
CA SER A 46 0.19 24.12 6.54
C SER A 46 -1.27 24.55 6.54
N GLN A 47 -1.82 24.93 5.36
CA GLN A 47 -3.19 25.42 5.19
C GLN A 47 -4.22 24.30 5.09
N PHE A 48 -3.77 23.05 4.92
CA PHE A 48 -4.63 21.90 4.71
C PHE A 48 -4.39 20.83 5.77
N ASN A 49 -5.46 20.09 6.07
CA ASN A 49 -5.42 18.83 6.78
C ASN A 49 -5.63 17.71 5.74
N ILE A 50 -4.56 16.99 5.37
CA ILE A 50 -4.62 15.91 4.38
C ILE A 50 -4.77 14.59 5.11
N ILE A 51 -5.95 13.99 4.93
CA ILE A 51 -6.36 12.73 5.53
C ILE A 51 -6.27 11.64 4.47
N CYS A 52 -5.54 10.56 4.74
CA CYS A 52 -5.39 9.45 3.82
C CYS A 52 -6.33 8.31 4.20
N SER A 53 -7.28 8.00 3.32
CA SER A 53 -8.28 6.92 3.41
C SER A 53 -9.16 6.95 4.67
N ARG A 54 -8.59 6.93 5.86
CA ARG A 54 -9.30 6.75 7.13
C ARG A 54 -9.44 8.06 7.88
N VAL A 55 -10.68 8.45 8.14
CA VAL A 55 -10.99 9.70 8.83
C VAL A 55 -10.92 9.47 10.34
N ARG A 56 -9.81 9.90 10.97
CA ARG A 56 -9.61 9.85 12.42
C ARG A 56 -9.78 11.22 13.06
N ASP A 57 -9.37 12.26 12.33
CA ASP A 57 -9.41 13.62 12.82
C ASP A 57 -9.85 14.60 11.72
N ILE A 58 -10.69 15.56 12.07
CA ILE A 58 -11.18 16.64 11.22
C ILE A 58 -10.71 17.96 11.83
N SER A 59 -9.93 18.73 11.08
CA SER A 59 -9.50 20.05 11.52
C SER A 59 -10.64 21.07 11.42
N GLU A 60 -10.82 21.88 12.43
CA GLU A 60 -11.75 23.03 12.42
C GLU A 60 -11.10 24.27 11.80
N ASP A 61 -9.77 24.38 11.88
CA ASP A 61 -9.00 25.57 11.45
C ASP A 61 -8.47 25.46 10.02
N LYS A 62 -8.40 24.26 9.46
CA LYS A 62 -7.82 23.98 8.13
C LYS A 62 -8.85 23.39 7.17
N LYS A 63 -8.58 23.54 5.89
CA LYS A 63 -9.37 22.85 4.87
C LYS A 63 -9.00 21.36 4.88
N ASN A 64 -9.98 20.51 5.17
CA ASN A 64 -9.79 19.06 5.13
C ASN A 64 -9.84 18.57 3.69
N ILE A 65 -8.86 17.73 3.33
CA ILE A 65 -8.81 17.01 2.05
C ILE A 65 -8.76 15.51 2.40
N LEU A 66 -9.67 14.74 1.84
CA LEU A 66 -9.66 13.29 1.99
C LEU A 66 -9.06 12.67 0.74
N TRP A 67 -7.88 12.09 0.87
CA TRP A 67 -7.18 11.38 -0.21
C TRP A 67 -7.40 9.88 -0.07
N LEU A 68 -8.20 9.32 -0.97
CA LEU A 68 -8.71 7.96 -0.95
C LEU A 68 -7.77 7.02 -1.69
N HIS A 69 -7.34 5.95 -1.01
CA HIS A 69 -6.50 4.88 -1.57
C HIS A 69 -7.21 3.53 -1.56
N ASP A 70 -8.30 3.40 -0.80
CA ASP A 70 -9.09 2.18 -0.69
C ASP A 70 -10.20 2.12 -1.75
N THR A 71 -10.87 0.99 -1.85
CA THR A 71 -12.02 0.79 -2.75
C THR A 71 -13.30 1.36 -2.13
N TRP A 72 -14.30 1.60 -2.98
CA TRP A 72 -15.57 2.19 -2.58
C TRP A 72 -16.36 1.35 -1.55
N ASP A 73 -16.13 0.04 -1.52
CA ASP A 73 -16.77 -0.92 -0.61
C ASP A 73 -16.04 -1.09 0.71
N ASP A 74 -14.90 -0.41 0.92
CA ASP A 74 -14.24 -0.38 2.22
C ASP A 74 -15.18 0.16 3.30
N PRO A 75 -15.29 -0.51 4.47
CA PRO A 75 -16.15 -0.06 5.57
C PRO A 75 -15.88 1.39 6.00
N GLU A 76 -14.62 1.81 5.96
CA GLU A 76 -14.21 3.17 6.32
C GLU A 76 -14.62 4.23 5.28
N ALA A 77 -14.99 3.82 4.05
CA ALA A 77 -15.49 4.72 3.02
C ALA A 77 -17.01 4.93 3.06
N GLN A 78 -17.75 4.10 3.82
CA GLN A 78 -19.22 4.10 3.81
C GLN A 78 -19.85 5.41 4.31
N HIS A 79 -19.14 6.19 5.13
CA HIS A 79 -19.59 7.50 5.57
C HIS A 79 -19.78 8.49 4.41
N LEU A 80 -19.17 8.23 3.23
CA LEU A 80 -19.31 9.07 2.04
C LEU A 80 -20.66 8.92 1.34
N ASN A 81 -21.51 7.97 1.74
CA ASN A 81 -22.91 7.92 1.33
C ASN A 81 -23.69 9.14 1.82
N ASP A 82 -23.30 9.71 2.96
CA ASP A 82 -23.93 10.88 3.53
C ASP A 82 -23.30 12.16 2.99
N ILE A 83 -24.15 13.05 2.44
CA ILE A 83 -23.72 14.34 1.90
C ILE A 83 -23.17 15.28 2.98
N GLU A 84 -23.69 15.23 4.18
CA GLU A 84 -23.18 16.04 5.31
C GLU A 84 -21.79 15.58 5.71
N SER A 85 -21.54 14.28 5.64
CA SER A 85 -20.19 13.73 5.85
C SER A 85 -19.21 14.23 4.79
N ARG A 86 -19.63 14.28 3.51
CA ARG A 86 -18.79 14.80 2.41
C ARG A 86 -18.50 16.29 2.52
N ASN A 87 -19.47 17.08 2.99
CA ASN A 87 -19.32 18.53 3.15
C ASN A 87 -18.21 18.94 4.13
N ARG A 88 -17.72 18.02 4.95
CA ARG A 88 -16.57 18.25 5.84
C ARG A 88 -15.25 18.39 5.09
N PHE A 89 -15.20 17.97 3.82
CA PHE A 89 -14.01 17.98 3.00
C PHE A 89 -14.09 19.03 1.90
N ALA A 90 -13.05 19.83 1.73
CA ALA A 90 -12.92 20.76 0.62
C ALA A 90 -12.79 20.02 -0.72
N LYS A 91 -12.16 18.83 -0.70
CA LYS A 91 -12.04 17.90 -1.84
C LYS A 91 -11.92 16.47 -1.36
N LEU A 92 -12.47 15.56 -2.17
CA LEU A 92 -12.23 14.13 -2.17
C LEU A 92 -11.25 13.85 -3.30
N VAL A 93 -10.07 13.35 -2.97
CA VAL A 93 -8.99 13.10 -3.93
C VAL A 93 -8.89 11.62 -4.20
N PHE A 94 -8.92 11.24 -5.47
CA PHE A 94 -8.89 9.85 -5.95
C PHE A 94 -7.59 9.56 -6.69
N VAL A 95 -7.07 8.34 -6.59
CA VAL A 95 -5.82 7.95 -7.24
C VAL A 95 -5.99 7.62 -8.73
N SER A 96 -7.23 7.53 -9.23
CA SER A 96 -7.50 7.28 -10.64
C SER A 96 -8.92 7.70 -11.04
N ASN A 97 -9.13 7.88 -12.34
CA ASN A 97 -10.49 8.07 -12.89
C ASN A 97 -11.38 6.84 -12.63
N TYR A 98 -10.81 5.64 -12.69
CA TYR A 98 -11.54 4.40 -12.40
C TYR A 98 -12.06 4.41 -10.96
N GLN A 99 -11.20 4.69 -9.98
CA GLN A 99 -11.62 4.77 -8.59
C GLN A 99 -12.70 5.84 -8.40
N PHE A 100 -12.52 7.05 -8.96
CA PHE A 100 -13.54 8.08 -8.89
C PHE A 100 -14.89 7.61 -9.46
N GLN A 101 -14.90 6.96 -10.63
CA GLN A 101 -16.14 6.45 -11.24
C GLN A 101 -16.84 5.41 -10.38
N THR A 102 -16.09 4.52 -9.72
CA THR A 102 -16.67 3.52 -8.81
C THR A 102 -17.29 4.18 -7.56
N TYR A 103 -16.62 5.17 -6.97
CA TYR A 103 -17.17 5.98 -5.88
C TYR A 103 -18.37 6.83 -6.31
N GLN A 104 -18.33 7.39 -7.52
CA GLN A 104 -19.45 8.14 -8.08
C GLN A 104 -20.68 7.24 -8.23
N ALA A 105 -20.51 6.04 -8.75
CA ALA A 105 -21.61 5.09 -8.92
C ALA A 105 -22.17 4.59 -7.58
N ALA A 106 -21.32 4.33 -6.60
CA ALA A 106 -21.72 3.77 -5.31
C ALA A 106 -22.22 4.82 -4.32
N HIS A 107 -21.53 5.96 -4.21
CA HIS A 107 -21.79 6.98 -3.18
C HIS A 107 -22.34 8.29 -3.72
N GLY A 108 -22.54 8.41 -5.04
CA GLY A 108 -23.09 9.62 -5.67
C GLY A 108 -22.17 10.84 -5.59
N ILE A 109 -20.84 10.63 -5.58
CA ILE A 109 -19.84 11.71 -5.54
C ILE A 109 -19.98 12.58 -6.79
N ARG A 110 -20.03 13.90 -6.62
CA ARG A 110 -20.15 14.86 -7.73
C ARG A 110 -18.78 15.24 -8.26
N TYR A 111 -18.71 15.60 -9.54
CA TYR A 111 -17.47 16.10 -10.15
C TYR A 111 -16.87 17.31 -9.40
N GLY A 112 -17.72 18.20 -8.89
CA GLY A 112 -17.29 19.37 -8.14
C GLY A 112 -16.64 19.03 -6.79
N GLU A 113 -16.95 17.87 -6.20
CA GLU A 113 -16.37 17.39 -4.93
C GLU A 113 -15.02 16.71 -5.15
N ALA A 114 -14.73 16.25 -6.37
CA ALA A 114 -13.61 15.37 -6.69
C ALA A 114 -12.38 16.09 -7.25
N ALA A 115 -11.22 15.50 -7.03
CA ALA A 115 -9.98 15.74 -7.74
C ALA A 115 -9.26 14.41 -7.99
N ILE A 116 -8.45 14.34 -9.04
CA ILE A 116 -7.65 13.14 -9.36
C ILE A 116 -6.17 13.47 -9.14
N LEU A 117 -5.53 12.72 -8.24
CA LEU A 117 -4.09 12.75 -8.02
C LEU A 117 -3.57 11.31 -8.08
N LYS A 118 -2.94 10.98 -9.19
CA LYS A 118 -2.39 9.63 -9.40
C LYS A 118 -1.22 9.37 -8.47
N ASN A 119 -1.08 8.11 -8.06
CA ASN A 119 0.10 7.67 -7.35
C ASN A 119 1.36 7.92 -8.19
N ALA A 120 2.44 8.28 -7.53
CA ALA A 120 3.72 8.56 -8.12
C ALA A 120 4.84 7.83 -7.36
N ILE A 121 5.94 7.59 -8.02
CA ILE A 121 7.16 7.07 -7.43
C ILE A 121 8.33 7.99 -7.75
N THR A 122 9.36 7.93 -6.94
CA THR A 122 10.67 8.49 -7.34
C THR A 122 11.22 7.61 -8.45
N PRO A 123 11.63 8.18 -9.61
CA PRO A 123 12.20 7.39 -10.69
C PRO A 123 13.42 6.59 -10.20
N ILE A 124 13.43 5.31 -10.52
CA ILE A 124 14.56 4.42 -10.24
C ILE A 124 15.45 4.43 -11.48
N ASN A 125 16.71 4.85 -11.31
CA ASN A 125 17.71 4.75 -12.36
C ASN A 125 18.24 3.32 -12.42
N ILE A 126 17.65 2.51 -13.30
CA ILE A 126 18.14 1.16 -13.59
C ILE A 126 19.16 1.29 -14.71
N THR A 127 20.41 0.90 -14.46
CA THR A 127 21.39 0.68 -15.52
C THR A 127 21.06 -0.63 -16.23
N PRO A 128 20.98 -0.64 -17.58
CA PRO A 128 20.64 -1.86 -18.34
C PRO A 128 21.65 -2.99 -18.26
N GLU A 129 22.78 -2.77 -17.62
CA GLU A 129 23.93 -3.66 -17.59
C GLU A 129 23.74 -4.98 -16.82
N ASP A 130 22.66 -5.07 -16.02
CA ASP A 130 22.40 -6.26 -15.19
C ASP A 130 21.52 -7.33 -15.88
N LYS A 131 21.28 -7.24 -17.19
CA LYS A 131 20.47 -8.22 -17.93
C LYS A 131 21.32 -9.29 -18.64
N GLU A 132 22.25 -9.90 -17.95
CA GLU A 132 22.98 -11.06 -18.50
C GLU A 132 22.31 -12.42 -18.21
N SER A 133 21.14 -12.44 -17.58
CA SER A 133 20.46 -13.70 -17.28
C SER A 133 19.27 -13.94 -18.21
N ASP A 134 19.27 -15.10 -18.87
CA ASP A 134 18.11 -15.62 -19.62
C ASP A 134 16.95 -16.05 -18.70
N VAL A 135 17.14 -15.93 -17.38
CA VAL A 135 16.14 -16.28 -16.37
C VAL A 135 15.18 -15.10 -16.15
N ILE A 136 13.88 -15.34 -16.33
CA ILE A 136 12.83 -14.41 -16.00
C ILE A 136 12.62 -14.44 -14.47
N ARG A 137 12.94 -13.33 -13.82
CA ARG A 137 12.68 -13.16 -12.39
C ARG A 137 11.28 -12.60 -12.19
N LEU A 138 10.45 -13.37 -11.49
CA LEU A 138 9.12 -12.99 -11.06
C LEU A 138 9.20 -12.50 -9.62
N ILE A 139 8.37 -11.52 -9.27
CA ILE A 139 8.31 -10.99 -7.90
C ILE A 139 6.88 -11.04 -7.36
N TYR A 140 6.73 -11.52 -6.13
CA TYR A 140 5.53 -11.34 -5.32
C TYR A 140 5.87 -10.46 -4.11
N HIS A 141 5.26 -9.27 -4.00
CA HIS A 141 5.68 -8.26 -3.00
C HIS A 141 4.52 -7.71 -2.17
N THR A 142 3.63 -8.59 -1.72
CA THR A 142 2.48 -8.18 -0.90
C THR A 142 2.17 -9.23 0.17
N THR A 143 1.22 -8.91 1.07
CA THR A 143 0.76 -9.85 2.10
C THR A 143 0.17 -11.13 1.50
N PRO A 144 0.31 -12.29 2.15
CA PRO A 144 0.04 -13.61 1.54
C PRO A 144 -1.43 -13.81 1.13
N HIS A 145 -2.39 -13.17 1.83
CA HIS A 145 -3.82 -13.27 1.52
C HIS A 145 -4.20 -12.68 0.14
N ARG A 146 -3.29 -11.98 -0.53
CA ARG A 146 -3.53 -11.38 -1.84
C ARG A 146 -3.19 -12.31 -3.00
N GLY A 147 -3.29 -13.61 -2.79
CA GLY A 147 -3.21 -14.62 -3.84
C GLY A 147 -1.88 -15.39 -3.90
N LEU A 148 -1.02 -15.34 -2.87
CA LEU A 148 0.18 -16.18 -2.84
C LEU A 148 -0.18 -17.66 -2.95
N GLU A 149 -1.26 -18.09 -2.30
CA GLU A 149 -1.79 -19.45 -2.36
C GLU A 149 -2.22 -19.90 -3.77
N LEU A 150 -2.57 -18.93 -4.64
CA LEU A 150 -2.92 -19.19 -6.03
C LEU A 150 -1.68 -19.17 -6.93
N LEU A 151 -0.70 -18.32 -6.61
CA LEU A 151 0.52 -18.17 -7.40
C LEU A 151 1.43 -19.39 -7.30
N ILE A 152 1.62 -19.92 -6.09
CA ILE A 152 2.57 -21.02 -5.87
C ILE A 152 2.24 -22.26 -6.71
N PRO A 153 1.00 -22.78 -6.73
CA PRO A 153 0.67 -23.92 -7.60
C PRO A 153 0.87 -23.67 -9.09
N VAL A 154 0.63 -22.44 -9.55
CA VAL A 154 0.89 -22.05 -10.95
C VAL A 154 2.38 -22.05 -11.24
N PHE A 155 3.19 -21.53 -10.33
CA PHE A 155 4.65 -21.53 -10.47
C PHE A 155 5.22 -22.98 -10.46
N GLU A 156 4.77 -23.83 -9.53
CA GLU A 156 5.13 -25.25 -9.44
C GLU A 156 4.78 -25.97 -10.77
N HIS A 157 3.59 -25.72 -11.30
CA HIS A 157 3.19 -26.30 -12.58
C HIS A 157 4.12 -25.90 -13.74
N LEU A 158 4.47 -24.62 -13.85
CA LEU A 158 5.41 -24.16 -14.87
C LEU A 158 6.80 -24.81 -14.67
N TRP A 159 7.24 -24.93 -13.42
CA TRP A 159 8.49 -25.60 -13.08
C TRP A 159 8.50 -27.07 -13.57
N GLU A 160 7.44 -27.81 -13.33
CA GLU A 160 7.25 -29.19 -13.80
C GLU A 160 7.17 -29.32 -15.33
N GLN A 161 6.73 -28.27 -16.03
CA GLN A 161 6.68 -28.22 -17.50
C GLN A 161 8.06 -27.98 -18.15
N GLY A 162 9.14 -27.93 -17.38
CA GLY A 162 10.50 -27.81 -17.89
C GLY A 162 11.06 -26.39 -17.99
N TYR A 163 10.46 -25.44 -17.24
CA TYR A 163 10.96 -24.06 -17.20
C TYR A 163 11.95 -23.77 -16.06
N GLN A 164 12.54 -24.81 -15.43
CA GLN A 164 13.39 -24.69 -14.26
C GLN A 164 14.57 -23.72 -14.45
N ASP A 165 15.17 -23.72 -15.64
CA ASP A 165 16.31 -22.87 -15.95
C ASP A 165 15.91 -21.48 -16.52
N LYS A 166 14.60 -21.21 -16.61
CA LYS A 166 14.08 -20.01 -17.26
C LYS A 166 13.30 -19.08 -16.37
N ILE A 167 12.85 -19.55 -15.21
CA ILE A 167 12.04 -18.76 -14.28
C ILE A 167 12.58 -18.87 -12.85
N HIS A 168 12.48 -17.78 -12.12
CA HIS A 168 12.75 -17.72 -10.68
C HIS A 168 11.72 -16.82 -10.01
N LEU A 169 11.24 -17.18 -8.82
CA LEU A 169 10.26 -16.40 -8.08
C LEU A 169 10.85 -15.87 -6.77
N ASP A 170 10.87 -14.57 -6.63
CA ASP A 170 11.21 -13.88 -5.38
C ASP A 170 9.91 -13.54 -4.62
N VAL A 171 9.77 -14.03 -3.38
CA VAL A 171 8.58 -13.84 -2.55
C VAL A 171 8.91 -12.96 -1.35
N PHE A 172 8.43 -11.73 -1.38
CA PHE A 172 8.46 -10.75 -0.30
C PHE A 172 7.07 -10.68 0.33
N SER A 173 6.82 -11.50 1.34
CA SER A 173 5.47 -11.66 1.86
C SER A 173 5.46 -11.99 3.34
N SER A 174 4.85 -11.11 4.13
CA SER A 174 4.55 -11.30 5.55
C SER A 174 3.65 -10.15 6.01
N PHE A 175 2.79 -10.39 6.99
CA PHE A 175 2.07 -9.33 7.69
C PHE A 175 2.96 -8.55 8.67
N ASN A 176 4.20 -9.01 8.89
CA ASN A 176 5.15 -8.30 9.75
C ASN A 176 5.47 -6.89 9.23
N ILE A 177 5.33 -6.63 7.92
CA ILE A 177 5.45 -5.27 7.34
C ILE A 177 4.46 -4.26 7.96
N TYR A 178 3.34 -4.76 8.48
CA TYR A 178 2.33 -3.97 9.19
C TYR A 178 2.39 -4.16 10.72
N GLY A 179 3.43 -4.84 11.22
CA GLY A 179 3.54 -5.14 12.62
C GLY A 179 2.55 -6.18 13.15
N TRP A 180 2.04 -7.05 12.30
CA TRP A 180 1.07 -8.09 12.66
C TRP A 180 1.59 -9.51 12.39
N PRO A 181 2.77 -9.90 12.95
CA PRO A 181 3.38 -11.21 12.65
C PRO A 181 2.46 -12.40 13.01
N GLN A 182 1.55 -12.23 13.99
CA GLN A 182 0.56 -13.25 14.36
C GLN A 182 -0.41 -13.59 13.22
N ARG A 183 -0.61 -12.69 12.26
CA ARG A 183 -1.44 -12.94 11.08
C ARG A 183 -0.77 -13.85 10.04
N ASP A 184 0.51 -14.11 10.18
CA ASP A 184 1.26 -15.05 9.33
C ASP A 184 1.00 -16.51 9.73
N GLU A 185 0.43 -16.79 10.90
CA GLU A 185 0.19 -18.15 11.41
C GLU A 185 -0.54 -19.06 10.40
N PRO A 186 -1.66 -18.64 9.77
CA PRO A 186 -2.35 -19.46 8.77
C PRO A 186 -1.54 -19.74 7.49
N TYR A 187 -0.46 -18.99 7.25
CA TYR A 187 0.34 -19.05 6.01
C TYR A 187 1.69 -19.76 6.19
N GLN A 188 1.99 -20.29 7.39
CA GLN A 188 3.30 -20.90 7.67
C GLN A 188 3.60 -22.09 6.75
N GLU A 189 2.62 -22.94 6.45
CA GLU A 189 2.80 -24.06 5.51
C GLU A 189 3.11 -23.55 4.09
N LEU A 190 2.45 -22.47 3.66
CA LEU A 190 2.69 -21.85 2.36
C LEU A 190 4.09 -21.22 2.29
N PHE A 191 4.50 -20.52 3.35
CA PHE A 191 5.85 -19.97 3.46
C PHE A 191 6.91 -21.06 3.47
N GLN A 192 6.64 -22.20 4.14
CA GLN A 192 7.56 -23.33 4.12
C GLN A 192 7.70 -23.94 2.72
N LYS A 193 6.60 -24.08 1.97
CA LYS A 193 6.66 -24.49 0.56
C LYS A 193 7.54 -23.57 -0.28
N CYS A 194 7.40 -22.24 -0.08
CA CYS A 194 8.27 -21.27 -0.77
C CYS A 194 9.75 -21.47 -0.44
N LYS A 195 10.07 -21.74 0.83
CA LYS A 195 11.46 -21.96 1.30
C LYS A 195 12.07 -23.26 0.77
N ASP A 196 11.25 -24.30 0.63
CA ASP A 196 11.70 -25.63 0.22
C ASP A 196 11.82 -25.77 -1.31
N HIS A 197 11.19 -24.88 -2.07
CA HIS A 197 11.16 -24.95 -3.53
C HIS A 197 12.44 -24.37 -4.16
N PRO A 198 13.20 -25.13 -4.99
CA PRO A 198 14.51 -24.68 -5.49
C PRO A 198 14.44 -23.45 -6.44
N GLY A 199 13.29 -23.19 -7.07
CA GLY A 199 13.08 -22.04 -7.95
C GLY A 199 12.49 -20.82 -7.25
N ILE A 200 12.31 -20.85 -5.92
CA ILE A 200 11.71 -19.76 -5.14
C ILE A 200 12.69 -19.29 -4.09
N THR A 201 12.85 -17.97 -3.97
CA THR A 201 13.52 -17.36 -2.83
C THR A 201 12.50 -16.64 -1.96
N TYR A 202 12.32 -17.12 -0.73
CA TYR A 202 11.44 -16.47 0.24
C TYR A 202 12.22 -15.49 1.12
N HIS A 203 11.87 -14.21 1.03
CA HIS A 203 12.54 -13.10 1.73
C HIS A 203 11.78 -12.65 3.00
N GLY A 204 10.50 -13.03 3.14
CA GLY A 204 9.67 -12.54 4.23
C GLY A 204 9.32 -11.06 4.13
N SER A 205 9.36 -10.34 5.26
CA SER A 205 9.21 -8.88 5.31
C SER A 205 10.58 -8.21 5.18
N VAL A 206 10.67 -7.23 4.30
CA VAL A 206 11.88 -6.41 4.10
C VAL A 206 11.48 -4.94 4.07
N ASP A 207 12.34 -4.07 4.58
CA ASP A 207 12.10 -2.63 4.65
C ASP A 207 12.27 -1.95 3.28
N ASN A 208 13.10 -2.53 2.42
CA ASN A 208 13.36 -2.05 1.08
C ASN A 208 13.62 -3.22 0.13
N ILE A 209 12.92 -3.23 -1.01
CA ILE A 209 13.03 -4.27 -2.05
C ILE A 209 14.03 -3.87 -3.14
N ILE A 210 14.53 -2.66 -3.09
CA ILE A 210 15.42 -2.03 -4.09
C ILE A 210 16.86 -2.07 -3.59
#